data_aec519632196b24ae378071fc96f607f
#
_entry.id   aec519632196b24ae378071fc96f607f
#
_cell.length_a   1.000
_cell.length_b   1.000
_cell.length_c   1.000
_cell.angle_alpha   90.00
_cell.angle_beta   90.00
_cell.angle_gamma   90.00
#
_symmetry.space_group_name_H-M   'P 1'
#
loop_
_entity.id
_entity.type
_entity.pdbx_description
1 polymer ?
#
loop_
_entity_poly.entity_id
_entity_poly.type
_entity_poly.pdbx_seq_one_letter_code
_entity_poly.pdbx_strand_id
1 'polypeptide(L)'
;LPVKLYFCIALSKKRYFIQIAYDGSLYHGWQTQPNAITVQELLDKAMSVFFRQPIETLGCGRTDAGVHATDFYAHFDVENVEELKVLNAITGINAMLPYQIAAKQIIPVHDDAHARFDATARAYKYYIHFEKNPFKLNRSWLVKDKLDVDAMNEAAVLLLNYTDFSCFSKSNTQTFTNNCKITKAVFEQQEDGLVFTIQADRFLRNMVRAIMGTLVQIGKKEINLTEFKAIIESKNRSKAGQSVPACGLYLVKIEYDYIND
;
A
#
# COMPACT_ATOMS: atom_id res chain seq x y z
N LEU A 1 42.57 -45.09 -4.73
CA LEU A 1 41.57 -44.36 -3.95
C LEU A 1 40.80 -43.47 -4.90
N PRO A 2 39.45 -43.60 -5.03
CA PRO A 2 38.68 -42.72 -5.90
C PRO A 2 38.54 -41.37 -5.20
N VAL A 3 39.00 -40.32 -5.89
CA VAL A 3 38.75 -38.92 -5.51
C VAL A 3 37.26 -38.64 -5.71
N LYS A 4 36.50 -38.56 -4.61
CA LYS A 4 35.11 -38.02 -4.64
C LYS A 4 35.21 -36.54 -4.99
N LEU A 5 34.93 -36.19 -6.25
CA LEU A 5 34.61 -34.80 -6.61
C LEU A 5 33.34 -34.41 -5.88
N TYR A 6 33.45 -33.67 -4.80
CA TYR A 6 32.35 -32.90 -4.26
C TYR A 6 32.09 -31.73 -5.22
N PHE A 7 31.10 -31.90 -6.10
CA PHE A 7 30.49 -30.75 -6.76
C PHE A 7 29.87 -29.86 -5.67
N CYS A 8 30.55 -28.79 -5.35
CA CYS A 8 29.93 -27.69 -4.65
C CYS A 8 28.91 -27.11 -5.63
N ILE A 9 27.65 -27.61 -5.59
CA ILE A 9 26.56 -26.98 -6.26
C ILE A 9 26.42 -25.63 -5.54
N ALA A 10 26.87 -24.56 -6.22
CA ALA A 10 26.58 -23.21 -5.72
C ALA A 10 25.07 -23.12 -5.59
N LEU A 11 24.59 -22.95 -4.36
CA LEU A 11 23.20 -22.75 -4.04
C LEU A 11 22.72 -21.53 -4.84
N SER A 12 22.00 -21.76 -5.93
CA SER A 12 21.51 -20.66 -6.77
C SER A 12 20.28 -20.05 -6.09
N LYS A 13 20.52 -18.97 -5.39
CA LYS A 13 19.46 -18.11 -4.83
C LYS A 13 18.95 -17.22 -5.94
N LYS A 14 17.63 -17.22 -6.20
CA LYS A 14 16.99 -16.37 -7.20
C LYS A 14 15.92 -15.52 -6.54
N ARG A 15 15.82 -14.27 -6.97
CA ARG A 15 14.82 -13.31 -6.52
C ARG A 15 13.62 -13.24 -7.44
N TYR A 16 12.45 -13.12 -6.82
CA TYR A 16 11.17 -12.96 -7.49
C TYR A 16 10.34 -11.89 -6.80
N PHE A 17 9.45 -11.28 -7.55
CA PHE A 17 8.34 -10.52 -6.98
C PHE A 17 7.09 -11.39 -6.98
N ILE A 18 6.30 -11.28 -5.93
CA ILE A 18 4.94 -11.79 -5.86
C ILE A 18 3.98 -10.61 -5.81
N GLN A 19 3.02 -10.60 -6.73
CA GLN A 19 1.91 -9.65 -6.72
C GLN A 19 0.74 -10.26 -5.97
N ILE A 20 0.17 -9.50 -5.02
CA ILE A 20 -0.97 -9.93 -4.22
C ILE A 20 -2.04 -8.87 -4.13
N ALA A 21 -3.25 -9.29 -3.78
CA ALA A 21 -4.33 -8.42 -3.32
C ALA A 21 -4.83 -8.90 -1.95
N TYR A 22 -5.33 -7.98 -1.12
CA TYR A 22 -5.93 -8.35 0.15
C TYR A 22 -7.01 -7.38 0.64
N ASP A 23 -8.03 -7.94 1.27
CA ASP A 23 -8.96 -7.22 2.13
C ASP A 23 -8.34 -7.09 3.52
N GLY A 24 -7.92 -5.88 3.89
CA GLY A 24 -7.21 -5.60 5.13
C GLY A 24 -8.07 -5.61 6.39
N SER A 25 -9.41 -5.79 6.27
CA SER A 25 -10.36 -5.62 7.38
C SER A 25 -10.04 -6.48 8.60
N LEU A 26 -9.46 -7.67 8.38
CA LEU A 26 -9.16 -8.66 9.43
C LEU A 26 -7.71 -8.62 9.90
N TYR A 27 -6.88 -7.74 9.33
CA TYR A 27 -5.44 -7.76 9.55
C TYR A 27 -4.94 -6.48 10.20
N HIS A 28 -3.89 -6.61 10.99
CA HIS A 28 -3.18 -5.49 11.61
C HIS A 28 -2.16 -4.85 10.66
N GLY A 29 -2.50 -4.78 9.37
CA GLY A 29 -1.69 -4.24 8.29
C GLY A 29 -0.81 -5.28 7.63
N TRP A 30 0.14 -4.81 6.83
CA TRP A 30 1.07 -5.67 6.10
C TRP A 30 2.11 -6.32 7.00
N GLN A 31 2.89 -5.51 7.71
CA GLN A 31 4.14 -5.90 8.36
C GLN A 31 3.92 -6.84 9.54
N THR A 32 4.64 -7.96 9.56
CA THR A 32 4.70 -8.89 10.71
C THR A 32 5.07 -8.15 12.00
N GLN A 33 4.29 -8.41 13.05
CA GLN A 33 4.49 -7.81 14.37
C GLN A 33 4.01 -8.78 15.47
N PRO A 34 4.53 -8.67 16.69
CA PRO A 34 4.11 -9.55 17.79
C PRO A 34 2.61 -9.41 18.10
N ASN A 35 1.97 -10.53 18.43
CA ASN A 35 0.60 -10.60 18.95
C ASN A 35 -0.50 -10.03 18.02
N ALA A 36 -0.26 -10.02 16.71
CA ALA A 36 -1.23 -9.51 15.75
C ALA A 36 -1.13 -10.27 14.41
N ILE A 37 -2.26 -10.72 13.89
CA ILE A 37 -2.32 -11.39 12.58
C ILE A 37 -2.10 -10.34 11.48
N THR A 38 -1.14 -10.58 10.60
CA THR A 38 -0.74 -9.67 9.51
C THR A 38 -0.73 -10.39 8.16
N VAL A 39 -0.81 -9.61 7.08
CA VAL A 39 -0.80 -10.17 5.71
C VAL A 39 0.53 -10.86 5.42
N GLN A 40 1.66 -10.24 5.79
CA GLN A 40 3.01 -10.76 5.57
C GLN A 40 3.21 -12.11 6.26
N GLU A 41 2.83 -12.23 7.53
CA GLU A 41 2.96 -13.48 8.29
C GLU A 41 2.25 -14.65 7.62
N LEU A 42 1.03 -14.43 7.14
CA LEU A 42 0.24 -15.48 6.48
C LEU A 42 0.83 -15.84 5.10
N LEU A 43 1.31 -14.84 4.36
CA LEU A 43 1.97 -15.06 3.08
C LEU A 43 3.27 -15.85 3.26
N ASP A 44 4.15 -15.42 4.17
CA ASP A 44 5.43 -16.06 4.45
C ASP A 44 5.22 -17.53 4.89
N LYS A 45 4.22 -17.78 5.73
CA LYS A 45 3.86 -19.13 6.15
C LYS A 45 3.39 -20.00 4.98
N ALA A 46 2.48 -19.51 4.13
CA ALA A 46 1.97 -20.25 2.98
C ALA A 46 3.10 -20.57 1.99
N MET A 47 3.94 -19.57 1.68
CA MET A 47 5.07 -19.75 0.78
C MET A 47 6.13 -20.68 1.34
N SER A 48 6.44 -20.59 2.64
CA SER A 48 7.42 -21.49 3.29
C SER A 48 6.96 -22.94 3.26
N VAL A 49 5.66 -23.21 3.46
CA VAL A 49 5.11 -24.56 3.33
C VAL A 49 5.18 -25.04 1.89
N PHE A 50 4.80 -24.21 0.90
CA PHE A 50 4.82 -24.57 -0.51
C PHE A 50 6.23 -24.92 -1.02
N PHE A 51 7.21 -24.04 -0.74
CA PHE A 51 8.59 -24.22 -1.19
C PHE A 51 9.41 -25.16 -0.29
N ARG A 52 8.90 -25.59 0.86
CA ARG A 52 9.56 -26.42 1.86
C ARG A 52 10.89 -25.84 2.35
N GLN A 53 10.96 -24.53 2.44
CA GLN A 53 12.09 -23.78 2.98
C GLN A 53 11.57 -22.48 3.60
N PRO A 54 12.29 -21.86 4.56
CA PRO A 54 11.90 -20.57 5.10
C PRO A 54 11.86 -19.51 3.99
N ILE A 55 10.72 -18.82 3.84
CA ILE A 55 10.53 -17.70 2.94
C ILE A 55 10.16 -16.49 3.78
N GLU A 56 10.91 -15.42 3.59
CA GLU A 56 10.60 -14.11 4.16
C GLU A 56 10.37 -13.13 3.02
N THR A 57 9.19 -12.54 2.99
CA THR A 57 8.87 -11.52 1.97
C THR A 57 9.18 -10.13 2.47
N LEU A 58 9.56 -9.24 1.56
CA LEU A 58 9.69 -7.83 1.85
C LEU A 58 8.80 -7.00 0.92
N GLY A 59 7.80 -6.32 1.49
CA GLY A 59 6.76 -5.61 0.73
C GLY A 59 7.21 -4.26 0.16
N CYS A 60 6.52 -3.81 -0.88
CA CYS A 60 6.70 -2.51 -1.55
C CYS A 60 6.41 -1.30 -0.65
N GLY A 61 5.79 -1.53 0.49
CA GLY A 61 5.48 -0.53 1.50
C GLY A 61 4.84 -1.16 2.73
N ARG A 62 4.40 -0.31 3.64
CA ARG A 62 3.62 -0.72 4.82
C ARG A 62 2.21 -0.17 4.69
N THR A 63 1.21 -0.99 4.91
CA THR A 63 -0.17 -0.56 5.10
C THR A 63 -0.52 -0.64 6.59
N ASP A 64 -1.31 0.31 7.06
CA ASP A 64 -1.84 0.31 8.43
C ASP A 64 -2.93 -0.77 8.58
N ALA A 65 -3.29 -1.11 9.83
CA ALA A 65 -4.41 -2.00 10.13
C ALA A 65 -5.70 -1.54 9.45
N GLY A 66 -6.42 -2.46 8.79
CA GLY A 66 -7.66 -2.19 8.08
C GLY A 66 -7.52 -1.54 6.70
N VAL A 67 -6.29 -1.27 6.22
CA VAL A 67 -6.03 -0.76 4.87
C VAL A 67 -5.99 -1.93 3.89
N HIS A 68 -6.64 -1.76 2.75
CA HIS A 68 -6.71 -2.76 1.68
C HIS A 68 -5.62 -2.55 0.63
N ALA A 69 -5.38 -3.58 -0.17
CA ALA A 69 -4.59 -3.46 -1.39
C ALA A 69 -5.20 -4.31 -2.51
N THR A 70 -5.38 -3.74 -3.68
CA THR A 70 -5.73 -4.46 -4.89
C THR A 70 -4.51 -4.78 -5.74
N ASP A 71 -3.41 -4.06 -5.47
CA ASP A 71 -2.13 -4.21 -6.13
C ASP A 71 -1.00 -3.98 -5.12
N PHE A 72 -0.34 -5.05 -4.71
CA PHE A 72 0.74 -5.03 -3.74
C PHE A 72 1.84 -6.00 -4.17
N TYR A 73 3.08 -5.54 -4.15
CA TYR A 73 4.24 -6.37 -4.49
C TYR A 73 5.10 -6.63 -3.26
N ALA A 74 5.63 -7.84 -3.19
CA ALA A 74 6.69 -8.18 -2.26
C ALA A 74 7.77 -8.97 -2.99
N HIS A 75 9.05 -8.75 -2.65
CA HIS A 75 10.10 -9.63 -3.13
C HIS A 75 10.39 -10.74 -2.13
N PHE A 76 10.85 -11.85 -2.65
CA PHE A 76 11.31 -13.00 -1.89
C PHE A 76 12.42 -13.71 -2.64
N ASP A 77 13.20 -14.46 -1.92
CA ASP A 77 14.26 -15.27 -2.46
C ASP A 77 13.93 -16.75 -2.27
N VAL A 78 14.29 -17.59 -3.24
CA VAL A 78 14.14 -19.03 -3.17
C VAL A 78 15.41 -19.72 -3.65
N GLU A 79 15.78 -20.83 -3.00
CA GLU A 79 17.00 -21.56 -3.29
C GLU A 79 16.68 -22.93 -3.88
N ASN A 80 17.46 -23.36 -4.89
CA ASN A 80 17.40 -24.71 -5.47
C ASN A 80 16.02 -25.18 -5.93
N VAL A 81 15.19 -24.27 -6.42
CA VAL A 81 13.89 -24.60 -7.01
C VAL A 81 13.92 -24.24 -8.49
N GLU A 82 13.39 -25.15 -9.30
CA GLU A 82 13.23 -24.88 -10.73
C GLU A 82 12.32 -23.67 -10.96
N GLU A 83 12.75 -22.77 -11.84
CA GLU A 83 12.02 -21.53 -12.12
C GLU A 83 10.56 -21.77 -12.54
N LEU A 84 10.32 -22.77 -13.40
CA LEU A 84 8.98 -23.14 -13.83
C LEU A 84 8.08 -23.51 -12.64
N LYS A 85 8.61 -24.19 -11.62
CA LYS A 85 7.88 -24.52 -10.40
C LYS A 85 7.56 -23.28 -9.59
N VAL A 86 8.46 -22.29 -9.53
CA VAL A 86 8.22 -21.02 -8.83
C VAL A 86 7.11 -20.23 -9.55
N LEU A 87 7.20 -20.09 -10.87
CA LEU A 87 6.21 -19.34 -11.65
C LEU A 87 4.81 -19.95 -11.61
N ASN A 88 4.71 -21.27 -11.46
CA ASN A 88 3.43 -22.01 -11.36
C ASN A 88 2.93 -22.20 -9.91
N ALA A 89 3.56 -21.57 -8.90
CA ALA A 89 3.24 -21.78 -7.50
C ALA A 89 1.90 -21.14 -7.04
N ILE A 90 1.34 -20.22 -7.81
CA ILE A 90 0.19 -19.37 -7.43
C ILE A 90 -1.00 -20.19 -6.94
N THR A 91 -1.40 -21.23 -7.65
CA THR A 91 -2.55 -22.08 -7.27
C THR A 91 -2.31 -22.77 -5.92
N GLY A 92 -1.10 -23.30 -5.72
CA GLY A 92 -0.73 -23.97 -4.47
C GLY A 92 -0.64 -23.00 -3.28
N ILE A 93 -0.09 -21.81 -3.49
CA ILE A 93 -0.02 -20.75 -2.47
C ILE A 93 -1.44 -20.29 -2.10
N ASN A 94 -2.30 -20.01 -3.09
CA ASN A 94 -3.68 -19.59 -2.85
C ASN A 94 -4.52 -20.65 -2.12
N ALA A 95 -4.24 -21.92 -2.30
CA ALA A 95 -4.94 -22.99 -1.56
C ALA A 95 -4.64 -22.97 -0.04
N MET A 96 -3.55 -22.33 0.38
CA MET A 96 -3.15 -22.21 1.79
C MET A 96 -3.45 -20.83 2.38
N LEU A 97 -3.72 -19.82 1.53
CA LEU A 97 -4.05 -18.48 1.99
C LEU A 97 -5.52 -18.38 2.40
N PRO A 98 -5.86 -17.55 3.40
CA PRO A 98 -7.25 -17.16 3.65
C PRO A 98 -7.86 -16.46 2.45
N TYR A 99 -9.18 -16.56 2.27
CA TYR A 99 -9.91 -15.97 1.14
C TYR A 99 -9.66 -14.46 0.95
N GLN A 100 -9.34 -13.76 2.03
CA GLN A 100 -9.06 -12.33 2.04
C GLN A 100 -7.68 -11.95 1.46
N ILE A 101 -6.83 -12.92 1.16
CA ILE A 101 -5.50 -12.69 0.55
C ILE A 101 -5.41 -13.54 -0.71
N ALA A 102 -5.10 -12.92 -1.83
CA ALA A 102 -4.94 -13.61 -3.10
C ALA A 102 -3.57 -13.30 -3.71
N ALA A 103 -2.78 -14.34 -3.97
CA ALA A 103 -1.61 -14.25 -4.84
C ALA A 103 -2.07 -14.22 -6.30
N LYS A 104 -1.56 -13.28 -7.09
CA LYS A 104 -1.97 -13.06 -8.49
C LYS A 104 -0.94 -13.63 -9.48
N GLN A 105 0.32 -13.27 -9.29
CA GLN A 105 1.41 -13.74 -10.13
C GLN A 105 2.74 -13.69 -9.41
N ILE A 106 3.72 -14.44 -9.91
CA ILE A 106 5.13 -14.37 -9.52
C ILE A 106 5.91 -13.94 -10.77
N ILE A 107 6.77 -12.95 -10.60
CA ILE A 107 7.53 -12.31 -11.66
C ILE A 107 9.01 -12.53 -11.38
N PRO A 108 9.80 -13.08 -12.32
CA PRO A 108 11.24 -13.13 -12.19
C PRO A 108 11.81 -11.72 -12.30
N VAL A 109 12.74 -11.40 -11.43
CA VAL A 109 13.42 -10.09 -11.41
C VAL A 109 14.92 -10.29 -11.26
N HIS A 110 15.71 -9.23 -11.46
CA HIS A 110 17.16 -9.29 -11.20
C HIS A 110 17.44 -9.47 -9.70
N ASP A 111 18.60 -10.03 -9.37
CA ASP A 111 18.93 -10.45 -8.00
C ASP A 111 18.96 -9.30 -6.99
N ASP A 112 19.23 -8.07 -7.42
CA ASP A 112 19.26 -6.86 -6.59
C ASP A 112 17.91 -6.14 -6.52
N ALA A 113 16.86 -6.63 -7.22
CA ALA A 113 15.55 -5.99 -7.26
C ALA A 113 14.95 -5.84 -5.86
N HIS A 114 14.40 -4.66 -5.56
CA HIS A 114 13.89 -4.36 -4.24
C HIS A 114 12.47 -3.78 -4.30
N ALA A 115 11.47 -4.56 -3.90
CA ALA A 115 10.06 -4.18 -4.03
C ALA A 115 9.71 -2.78 -3.46
N ARG A 116 10.41 -2.32 -2.42
CA ARG A 116 10.14 -1.02 -1.81
C ARG A 116 10.93 0.13 -2.44
N PHE A 117 12.22 -0.09 -2.73
CA PHE A 117 13.12 1.00 -3.10
C PHE A 117 13.11 1.27 -4.61
N ASP A 118 12.83 0.27 -5.43
CA ASP A 118 12.77 0.41 -6.89
C ASP A 118 11.39 0.88 -7.39
N ALA A 119 10.38 0.90 -6.52
CA ALA A 119 9.07 1.40 -6.90
C ALA A 119 9.11 2.90 -7.17
N THR A 120 8.78 3.29 -8.40
CA THR A 120 8.86 4.66 -8.91
C THR A 120 7.60 5.48 -8.63
N ALA A 121 6.44 4.82 -8.54
CA ALA A 121 5.19 5.47 -8.15
C ALA A 121 4.27 4.52 -7.37
N ARG A 122 3.37 5.13 -6.59
CA ARG A 122 2.31 4.45 -5.84
C ARG A 122 1.02 5.24 -5.97
N ALA A 123 -0.09 4.55 -6.23
CA ALA A 123 -1.41 5.15 -6.25
C ALA A 123 -2.32 4.54 -5.19
N TYR A 124 -3.07 5.40 -4.54
CA TYR A 124 -4.11 5.03 -3.59
C TYR A 124 -5.46 5.54 -4.05
N LYS A 125 -6.51 4.79 -3.72
CA LYS A 125 -7.89 5.24 -3.77
C LYS A 125 -8.47 5.24 -2.38
N TYR A 126 -9.26 6.29 -2.07
CA TYR A 126 -10.02 6.37 -0.83
C TYR A 126 -11.51 6.47 -1.16
N TYR A 127 -12.28 5.49 -0.67
CA TYR A 127 -13.71 5.37 -0.96
C TYR A 127 -14.57 5.95 0.17
N ILE A 128 -15.52 6.79 -0.19
CA ILE A 128 -16.58 7.32 0.68
C ILE A 128 -17.93 6.87 0.12
N HIS A 129 -18.90 6.63 1.00
CA HIS A 129 -20.30 6.50 0.66
C HIS A 129 -21.16 7.36 1.60
N PHE A 130 -22.35 7.77 1.15
CA PHE A 130 -23.16 8.74 1.86
C PHE A 130 -24.35 8.11 2.60
N GLU A 131 -24.76 6.91 2.21
CA GLU A 131 -25.87 6.20 2.80
C GLU A 131 -25.42 4.87 3.43
N LYS A 132 -26.15 4.40 4.45
CA LYS A 132 -25.86 3.11 5.06
C LYS A 132 -26.02 1.98 4.04
N ASN A 133 -24.94 1.26 3.80
CA ASN A 133 -24.88 0.13 2.88
C ASN A 133 -24.15 -1.06 3.54
N PRO A 134 -24.81 -2.21 3.79
CA PRO A 134 -24.18 -3.37 4.42
C PRO A 134 -23.03 -3.98 3.58
N PHE A 135 -23.05 -3.81 2.25
CA PHE A 135 -22.00 -4.31 1.36
C PHE A 135 -20.74 -3.45 1.34
N LYS A 136 -20.80 -2.24 1.95
CA LYS A 136 -19.67 -1.33 2.10
C LYS A 136 -19.06 -1.33 3.50
N LEU A 137 -19.59 -2.16 4.40
CA LEU A 137 -19.05 -2.32 5.74
C LEU A 137 -17.57 -2.72 5.68
N ASN A 138 -16.71 -1.98 6.38
CA ASN A 138 -15.24 -2.12 6.41
C ASN A 138 -14.54 -2.01 5.03
N ARG A 139 -15.22 -1.48 4.00
CA ARG A 139 -14.68 -1.32 2.64
C ARG A 139 -14.77 0.10 2.10
N SER A 140 -15.46 0.99 2.83
CA SER A 140 -15.64 2.39 2.47
C SER A 140 -16.04 3.17 3.74
N TRP A 141 -15.76 4.45 3.77
CA TRP A 141 -16.12 5.32 4.89
C TRP A 141 -17.49 5.94 4.69
N LEU A 142 -18.42 5.72 5.63
CA LEU A 142 -19.72 6.38 5.64
C LEU A 142 -19.57 7.83 6.13
N VAL A 143 -19.86 8.79 5.28
CA VAL A 143 -19.91 10.22 5.60
C VAL A 143 -21.34 10.71 5.36
N LYS A 144 -22.00 11.17 6.41
CA LYS A 144 -23.40 11.67 6.34
C LYS A 144 -23.48 13.15 5.96
N ASP A 145 -22.38 13.87 6.12
CA ASP A 145 -22.33 15.30 5.82
C ASP A 145 -22.34 15.53 4.30
N LYS A 146 -23.00 16.59 3.87
CA LYS A 146 -22.89 17.07 2.49
C LYS A 146 -21.50 17.67 2.30
N LEU A 147 -20.77 17.19 1.30
CA LEU A 147 -19.43 17.66 0.97
C LEU A 147 -19.46 18.56 -0.28
N ASP A 148 -18.72 19.65 -0.22
CA ASP A 148 -18.45 20.52 -1.37
C ASP A 148 -17.26 19.93 -2.14
N VAL A 149 -17.58 19.08 -3.13
CA VAL A 149 -16.57 18.29 -3.90
C VAL A 149 -15.71 19.20 -4.77
N ASP A 150 -16.26 20.31 -5.28
CA ASP A 150 -15.51 21.25 -6.10
C ASP A 150 -14.44 21.95 -5.25
N ALA A 151 -14.79 22.43 -4.06
CA ALA A 151 -13.81 22.99 -3.13
C ALA A 151 -12.75 21.98 -2.69
N MET A 152 -13.12 20.69 -2.49
CA MET A 152 -12.17 19.62 -2.20
C MET A 152 -11.21 19.37 -3.36
N ASN A 153 -11.68 19.43 -4.61
CA ASN A 153 -10.83 19.27 -5.79
C ASN A 153 -9.88 20.45 -5.95
N GLU A 154 -10.33 21.69 -5.77
CA GLU A 154 -9.45 22.86 -5.78
C GLU A 154 -8.32 22.73 -4.75
N ALA A 155 -8.61 22.26 -3.55
CA ALA A 155 -7.60 22.02 -2.52
C ALA A 155 -6.69 20.83 -2.87
N ALA A 156 -7.22 19.76 -3.44
CA ALA A 156 -6.44 18.59 -3.83
C ALA A 156 -5.38 18.92 -4.89
N VAL A 157 -5.72 19.76 -5.87
CA VAL A 157 -4.79 20.22 -6.90
C VAL A 157 -3.62 21.01 -6.29
N LEU A 158 -3.83 21.75 -5.20
CA LEU A 158 -2.74 22.49 -4.54
C LEU A 158 -1.63 21.57 -4.04
N LEU A 159 -1.94 20.31 -3.69
CA LEU A 159 -0.95 19.34 -3.23
C LEU A 159 0.17 19.09 -4.26
N LEU A 160 -0.11 19.25 -5.55
CA LEU A 160 0.87 19.06 -6.63
C LEU A 160 2.00 20.10 -6.59
N ASN A 161 1.77 21.25 -5.93
CA ASN A 161 2.71 22.35 -5.85
C ASN A 161 3.65 22.30 -4.64
N TYR A 162 3.48 21.31 -3.76
CA TYR A 162 4.29 21.13 -2.56
C TYR A 162 5.14 19.86 -2.64
N THR A 163 6.21 19.87 -1.87
CA THR A 163 7.11 18.70 -1.73
C THR A 163 7.26 18.22 -0.29
N ASP A 164 7.31 19.14 0.67
CA ASP A 164 7.42 18.80 2.10
C ASP A 164 6.04 18.59 2.71
N PHE A 165 5.74 17.33 3.04
CA PHE A 165 4.47 16.91 3.62
C PHE A 165 4.57 16.55 5.11
N SER A 166 5.48 17.19 5.85
CA SER A 166 5.67 16.97 7.29
C SER A 166 4.38 17.10 8.10
N CYS A 167 3.48 18.02 7.70
CA CYS A 167 2.17 18.22 8.35
C CYS A 167 1.25 17.00 8.23
N PHE A 168 1.48 16.07 7.29
CA PHE A 168 0.67 14.86 7.11
C PHE A 168 1.43 13.59 7.54
N SER A 169 2.66 13.70 8.04
CA SER A 169 3.44 12.58 8.53
C SER A 169 3.07 12.22 9.95
N LYS A 170 2.95 10.92 10.26
CA LYS A 170 2.85 10.47 11.65
C LYS A 170 4.15 10.85 12.40
N SER A 171 4.01 11.39 13.60
CA SER A 171 5.15 11.72 14.46
C SER A 171 6.01 10.48 14.78
N ASN A 172 7.30 10.67 15.03
CA ASN A 172 8.27 9.63 15.38
C ASN A 172 8.44 8.54 14.29
N THR A 173 8.50 8.93 13.03
CA THR A 173 8.87 8.02 11.92
C THR A 173 10.36 8.16 11.62
N GLN A 174 11.03 7.01 11.42
CA GLN A 174 12.43 6.95 10.97
C GLN A 174 12.47 7.18 9.45
N THR A 175 12.30 8.43 9.00
CA THR A 175 12.43 8.81 7.59
C THR A 175 13.51 9.86 7.46
N PHE A 176 14.38 9.73 6.45
CA PHE A 176 15.44 10.72 6.17
C PHE A 176 14.87 12.06 5.69
N THR A 177 13.71 12.02 5.03
CA THR A 177 13.04 13.21 4.50
C THR A 177 11.53 13.00 4.48
N ASN A 178 10.78 14.09 4.63
CA ASN A 178 9.32 14.13 4.47
C ASN A 178 8.91 14.63 3.07
N ASN A 179 9.85 14.67 2.13
CA ASN A 179 9.57 15.07 0.76
C ASN A 179 8.91 13.94 -0.02
N CYS A 180 7.86 14.29 -0.74
CA CYS A 180 7.12 13.43 -1.67
C CYS A 180 6.75 14.27 -2.89
N LYS A 181 6.66 13.65 -4.06
CA LYS A 181 6.19 14.29 -5.29
C LYS A 181 4.83 13.73 -5.66
N ILE A 182 3.76 14.45 -5.31
CA ILE A 182 2.40 14.10 -5.73
C ILE A 182 2.23 14.46 -7.20
N THR A 183 1.76 13.50 -8.00
CA THR A 183 1.54 13.65 -9.45
C THR A 183 0.06 13.65 -9.81
N LYS A 184 -0.80 13.13 -8.93
CA LYS A 184 -2.26 13.12 -9.11
C LYS A 184 -2.93 13.26 -7.75
N ALA A 185 -3.97 14.09 -7.66
CA ALA A 185 -4.86 14.20 -6.51
C ALA A 185 -6.22 14.70 -7.00
N VAL A 186 -7.26 13.83 -7.03
CA VAL A 186 -8.55 14.17 -7.62
C VAL A 186 -9.68 13.39 -6.95
N PHE A 187 -10.81 14.05 -6.75
CA PHE A 187 -12.09 13.44 -6.37
C PHE A 187 -12.96 13.20 -7.60
N GLU A 188 -13.52 12.02 -7.69
CA GLU A 188 -14.43 11.61 -8.77
C GLU A 188 -15.75 11.14 -8.13
N GLN A 189 -16.87 11.67 -8.62
CA GLN A 189 -18.20 11.24 -8.20
C GLN A 189 -18.47 9.83 -8.68
N GLN A 190 -19.02 9.01 -7.81
CA GLN A 190 -19.54 7.68 -8.11
C GLN A 190 -21.05 7.67 -7.92
N GLU A 191 -21.75 6.65 -8.41
CA GLU A 191 -23.21 6.51 -8.33
C GLU A 191 -23.72 6.68 -6.89
N ASP A 192 -23.04 6.08 -5.93
CA ASP A 192 -23.45 6.05 -4.51
C ASP A 192 -22.37 6.56 -3.54
N GLY A 193 -21.42 7.37 -4.04
CA GLY A 193 -20.33 7.84 -3.21
C GLY A 193 -19.32 8.72 -3.92
N LEU A 194 -18.11 8.76 -3.37
CA LEU A 194 -17.00 9.57 -3.84
C LEU A 194 -15.70 8.78 -3.73
N VAL A 195 -14.84 8.91 -4.73
CA VAL A 195 -13.52 8.28 -4.74
C VAL A 195 -12.46 9.36 -4.85
N PHE A 196 -11.52 9.39 -3.91
CA PHE A 196 -10.32 10.19 -4.00
C PHE A 196 -9.17 9.34 -4.52
N THR A 197 -8.58 9.73 -5.64
CA THR A 197 -7.38 9.10 -6.21
C THR A 197 -6.18 9.99 -5.95
N ILE A 198 -5.10 9.44 -5.39
CA ILE A 198 -3.85 10.14 -5.16
C ILE A 198 -2.67 9.27 -5.59
N GLN A 199 -1.72 9.86 -6.33
CA GLN A 199 -0.50 9.21 -6.79
C GLN A 199 0.72 10.06 -6.45
N ALA A 200 1.81 9.40 -6.02
CA ALA A 200 3.09 10.03 -5.73
C ALA A 200 4.24 9.04 -5.92
N ASP A 201 5.48 9.55 -5.98
CA ASP A 201 6.70 8.75 -5.94
C ASP A 201 6.78 7.90 -4.64
N ARG A 202 6.35 8.49 -3.53
CA ARG A 202 6.27 7.84 -2.21
C ARG A 202 5.22 8.51 -1.33
N PHE A 203 4.85 7.81 -0.25
CA PHE A 203 4.01 8.37 0.80
C PHE A 203 4.65 8.16 2.18
N LEU A 204 4.43 9.12 3.07
CA LEU A 204 4.78 9.01 4.47
C LEU A 204 3.74 8.16 5.21
N ARG A 205 4.12 7.63 6.36
CA ARG A 205 3.20 6.84 7.18
C ARG A 205 1.95 7.66 7.54
N ASN A 206 0.77 7.10 7.27
CA ASN A 206 -0.54 7.70 7.51
C ASN A 206 -0.86 8.96 6.67
N MET A 207 0.01 9.34 5.73
CA MET A 207 -0.09 10.60 4.96
C MET A 207 -1.41 10.71 4.19
N VAL A 208 -1.79 9.71 3.41
CA VAL A 208 -3.02 9.75 2.59
C VAL A 208 -4.27 9.93 3.47
N ARG A 209 -4.33 9.27 4.62
CA ARG A 209 -5.45 9.39 5.55
C ARG A 209 -5.53 10.76 6.22
N ALA A 210 -4.38 11.37 6.50
CA ALA A 210 -4.31 12.73 7.06
C ALA A 210 -4.69 13.80 6.01
N ILE A 211 -4.20 13.66 4.76
CA ILE A 211 -4.60 14.50 3.62
C ILE A 211 -6.12 14.42 3.44
N MET A 212 -6.66 13.21 3.35
CA MET A 212 -8.09 12.99 3.15
C MET A 212 -8.93 13.64 4.25
N GLY A 213 -8.51 13.50 5.52
CA GLY A 213 -9.22 14.13 6.65
C GLY A 213 -9.23 15.65 6.56
N THR A 214 -8.12 16.26 6.13
CA THR A 214 -8.03 17.71 5.96
C THR A 214 -8.86 18.20 4.76
N LEU A 215 -8.87 17.44 3.65
CA LEU A 215 -9.71 17.75 2.49
C LEU A 215 -11.20 17.63 2.81
N VAL A 216 -11.61 16.69 3.67
CA VAL A 216 -13.00 16.59 4.13
C VAL A 216 -13.41 17.80 4.98
N GLN A 217 -12.50 18.39 5.77
CA GLN A 217 -12.79 19.65 6.49
C GLN A 217 -13.07 20.80 5.51
N ILE A 218 -12.39 20.86 4.36
CA ILE A 218 -12.73 21.81 3.28
C ILE A 218 -14.13 21.53 2.74
N GLY A 219 -14.42 20.27 2.41
CA GLY A 219 -15.75 19.89 1.90
C GLY A 219 -16.88 20.20 2.85
N LYS A 220 -16.63 20.18 4.15
CA LYS A 220 -17.57 20.59 5.22
C LYS A 220 -17.58 22.10 5.48
N LYS A 221 -16.72 22.87 4.82
CA LYS A 221 -16.54 24.31 5.03
C LYS A 221 -16.04 24.67 6.45
N GLU A 222 -15.37 23.73 7.12
CA GLU A 222 -14.74 23.93 8.43
C GLU A 222 -13.44 24.74 8.30
N ILE A 223 -12.74 24.58 7.17
CA ILE A 223 -11.55 25.35 6.78
C ILE A 223 -11.65 25.78 5.32
N ASN A 224 -10.98 26.87 4.96
CA ASN A 224 -10.89 27.38 3.59
C ASN A 224 -9.53 27.06 2.94
N LEU A 225 -9.35 27.41 1.64
CA LEU A 225 -8.13 27.14 0.89
C LEU A 225 -6.88 27.86 1.46
N THR A 226 -7.05 29.05 2.04
CA THR A 226 -5.95 29.82 2.67
C THR A 226 -5.46 29.09 3.92
N GLU A 227 -6.38 28.60 4.74
CA GLU A 227 -6.08 27.81 5.93
C GLU A 227 -5.44 26.46 5.56
N PHE A 228 -5.91 25.82 4.48
CA PHE A 228 -5.28 24.59 3.98
C PHE A 228 -3.83 24.81 3.57
N LYS A 229 -3.53 25.88 2.83
CA LYS A 229 -2.14 26.25 2.51
C LYS A 229 -1.31 26.48 3.77
N ALA A 230 -1.83 27.24 4.73
CA ALA A 230 -1.15 27.50 6.01
C ALA A 230 -0.90 26.21 6.80
N ILE A 231 -1.79 25.21 6.74
CA ILE A 231 -1.58 23.88 7.35
C ILE A 231 -0.36 23.21 6.71
N ILE A 232 -0.28 23.16 5.37
CA ILE A 232 0.85 22.50 4.68
C ILE A 232 2.16 23.22 5.01
N GLU A 233 2.18 24.55 4.91
CA GLU A 233 3.34 25.39 5.17
C GLU A 233 3.82 25.36 6.63
N SER A 234 2.91 25.08 7.56
CA SER A 234 3.26 24.95 8.98
C SER A 234 4.17 23.76 9.30
N LYS A 235 4.21 22.75 8.43
CA LYS A 235 4.93 21.47 8.64
C LYS A 235 4.59 20.77 9.95
N ASN A 236 3.46 21.11 10.55
CA ASN A 236 3.05 20.65 11.87
C ASN A 236 1.84 19.70 11.77
N ARG A 237 2.04 18.43 12.18
CA ARG A 237 0.98 17.40 12.14
C ARG A 237 -0.25 17.75 12.98
N SER A 238 -0.08 18.49 14.06
CA SER A 238 -1.20 18.85 14.95
C SER A 238 -2.19 19.86 14.33
N LYS A 239 -1.76 20.56 13.28
CA LYS A 239 -2.62 21.51 12.54
C LYS A 239 -3.44 20.83 11.43
N ALA A 240 -3.01 19.67 10.95
CA ALA A 240 -3.76 18.92 9.94
C ALA A 240 -4.93 18.17 10.56
N GLY A 241 -5.95 17.91 9.75
CA GLY A 241 -7.14 17.17 10.15
C GLY A 241 -6.82 15.78 10.71
N GLN A 242 -7.80 15.20 11.41
CA GLN A 242 -7.70 13.83 11.90
C GLN A 242 -7.58 12.86 10.73
N SER A 243 -6.83 11.77 10.97
CA SER A 243 -6.73 10.71 9.98
C SER A 243 -8.05 9.97 9.86
N VAL A 244 -8.57 9.90 8.65
CA VAL A 244 -9.84 9.20 8.37
C VAL A 244 -9.73 7.68 8.56
N PRO A 245 -10.84 6.94 8.69
CA PRO A 245 -10.84 5.48 8.87
C PRO A 245 -9.99 4.75 7.81
N ALA A 246 -9.33 3.67 8.21
CA ALA A 246 -8.48 2.88 7.32
C ALA A 246 -9.29 2.14 6.24
N CYS A 247 -10.51 1.72 6.58
CA CYS A 247 -11.38 0.90 5.75
C CYS A 247 -11.75 1.51 4.38
N GLY A 248 -11.58 2.82 4.20
CA GLY A 248 -11.78 3.46 2.89
C GLY A 248 -10.54 3.45 2.01
N LEU A 249 -9.35 3.12 2.55
CA LEU A 249 -8.08 3.26 1.85
C LEU A 249 -7.63 1.97 1.17
N TYR A 250 -7.29 2.09 -0.11
CA TYR A 250 -6.78 1.00 -0.95
C TYR A 250 -5.49 1.42 -1.65
N LEU A 251 -4.44 0.62 -1.51
CA LEU A 251 -3.29 0.68 -2.41
C LEU A 251 -3.71 -0.01 -3.73
N VAL A 252 -3.69 0.73 -4.84
CA VAL A 252 -4.29 0.26 -6.10
C VAL A 252 -3.31 0.14 -7.24
N LYS A 253 -2.12 0.74 -7.14
CA LYS A 253 -1.08 0.62 -8.16
C LYS A 253 0.30 0.87 -7.56
N ILE A 254 1.27 0.07 -8.00
CA ILE A 254 2.70 0.27 -7.79
C ILE A 254 3.37 0.20 -9.16
N GLU A 255 4.27 1.13 -9.46
CA GLU A 255 5.00 1.16 -10.71
C GLU A 255 6.48 0.85 -10.49
N TYR A 256 7.05 0.06 -11.41
CA TYR A 256 8.46 -0.28 -11.49
C TYR A 256 8.93 -0.13 -12.95
N ASP A 257 10.14 0.38 -13.17
CA ASP A 257 10.65 0.63 -14.53
C ASP A 257 10.91 -0.66 -15.33
N TYR A 258 11.04 -1.81 -14.64
CA TYR A 258 11.35 -3.11 -15.23
C TYR A 258 10.21 -4.14 -15.14
N ILE A 259 9.05 -3.76 -14.64
CA ILE A 259 7.83 -4.58 -14.67
C ILE A 259 6.85 -3.90 -15.62
N ASN A 260 6.54 -4.55 -16.72
CA ASN A 260 5.52 -4.09 -17.65
C ASN A 260 4.15 -4.61 -17.21
N ASP A 261 3.14 -3.73 -17.28
CA ASP A 261 1.73 -4.05 -17.02
C ASP A 261 1.15 -5.03 -18.05
#